data_655c9c1ef3491acf2d692cdeeed89859
#
_entry.id   655c9c1ef3491acf2d692cdeeed89859
#
_cell.length_a   1.000
_cell.length_b   1.000
_cell.length_c   1.000
_cell.angle_alpha   90.00
_cell.angle_beta   90.00
_cell.angle_gamma   90.00
#
_symmetry.space_group_name_H-M   'P 1'
#
loop_
_entity.id
_entity.type
_entity.pdbx_description
1 polymer ?
#
loop_
_entity_poly.entity_id
_entity_poly.type
_entity_poly.pdbx_seq_one_letter_code
_entity_poly.pdbx_strand_id
1 'polypeptide(L)'
;VTAANGVTGTRNTGGSPEGKPPGWKVVLALISLSLTALLWLNGLIASLNRPSVGNDLNRRQLELTVLAEPQLSGRLKPLLSGNQPQQELQKAIEQEHIRALEQGEAVGADVALEQALLAQRIAPEEATRRLTALAEQTGVEAEVARALLETPSKRNADQVQELIAPLPQGGLLRVWSCDALGGGSSCELERIAERAALQLVLVTVLPFALLLLGSATLVRELWMQWRGKTMRAPVLQGPELNGVDVVLLIAGGFVVVGELLSPLLVAPLLTAVLNGLAVVSPLRDGITVVCLYLTLMAGPLLILALLLKRQENGVLQFRWRPPLPSLQAAAKGFLMVLPLVSLVGWLQTHL
;
A
#
# COMPACT_ATOMS: atom_id res chain seq x y z
N VAL A 1 54.57 22.41 37.37
CA VAL A 1 54.29 21.52 38.54
C VAL A 1 52.77 21.40 38.66
N THR A 2 52.16 20.40 38.09
CA THR A 2 50.86 19.91 38.57
C THR A 2 50.64 18.51 38.00
N ALA A 3 50.34 17.61 38.87
CA ALA A 3 50.32 16.16 38.71
C ALA A 3 49.25 15.64 37.71
N ALA A 4 49.66 14.69 36.87
CA ALA A 4 48.80 13.84 36.08
C ALA A 4 48.15 12.78 36.99
N ASN A 5 46.89 12.87 37.27
CA ASN A 5 46.12 11.76 37.84
C ASN A 5 45.65 10.85 36.71
N GLY A 6 46.38 9.72 36.59
CA GLY A 6 45.97 8.58 35.74
C GLY A 6 44.74 7.90 36.35
N VAL A 7 43.61 8.08 35.72
CA VAL A 7 42.42 7.25 35.96
C VAL A 7 42.62 5.99 35.12
N THR A 8 43.19 4.97 35.75
CA THR A 8 43.12 3.56 35.23
C THR A 8 41.66 3.10 35.34
N GLY A 9 40.92 3.30 34.29
CA GLY A 9 39.58 2.69 34.13
C GLY A 9 39.74 1.17 34.04
N THR A 10 39.56 0.49 35.14
CA THR A 10 39.33 -0.95 35.16
C THR A 10 38.06 -1.24 34.35
N ARG A 11 38.31 -1.80 33.18
CA ARG A 11 37.27 -2.41 32.33
C ARG A 11 36.72 -3.61 33.12
N ASN A 12 35.70 -3.38 33.94
CA ASN A 12 34.93 -4.47 34.53
C ASN A 12 34.13 -5.13 33.40
N THR A 13 34.76 -6.12 32.75
CA THR A 13 34.09 -7.13 31.93
C THR A 13 33.43 -8.14 32.89
N GLY A 14 32.58 -7.67 33.76
CA GLY A 14 31.69 -8.51 34.55
C GLY A 14 30.55 -8.93 33.64
N GLY A 15 30.76 -9.94 32.81
CA GLY A 15 29.67 -10.68 32.20
C GLY A 15 28.81 -11.25 33.34
N SER A 16 27.67 -10.64 33.61
CA SER A 16 26.66 -11.27 34.45
C SER A 16 26.38 -12.65 33.86
N PRO A 17 26.36 -13.74 34.67
CA PRO A 17 26.05 -15.06 34.16
C PRO A 17 24.68 -14.98 33.47
N GLU A 18 24.64 -15.28 32.19
CA GLU A 18 23.40 -15.37 31.41
C GLU A 18 22.46 -16.36 32.15
N GLY A 19 21.61 -15.80 32.98
CA GLY A 19 20.59 -16.59 33.67
C GLY A 19 19.72 -17.25 32.59
N LYS A 20 19.60 -18.57 32.62
CA LYS A 20 18.75 -19.32 31.70
C LYS A 20 17.38 -18.63 31.62
N PRO A 21 16.88 -18.33 30.41
CA PRO A 21 15.58 -17.69 30.26
C PRO A 21 14.51 -18.54 30.94
N PRO A 22 13.51 -17.93 31.62
CA PRO A 22 12.48 -18.68 32.29
C PRO A 22 11.70 -19.55 31.29
N GLY A 23 11.41 -20.79 31.65
CA GLY A 23 10.86 -21.82 30.74
C GLY A 23 9.62 -21.37 29.97
N TRP A 24 8.76 -20.54 30.59
CA TRP A 24 7.56 -20.00 29.93
C TRP A 24 7.90 -19.10 28.73
N LYS A 25 9.00 -18.31 28.76
CA LYS A 25 9.45 -17.50 27.63
C LYS A 25 9.89 -18.38 26.47
N VAL A 26 10.60 -19.48 26.75
CA VAL A 26 11.05 -20.44 25.74
C VAL A 26 9.86 -21.09 25.04
N VAL A 27 8.86 -21.53 25.84
CA VAL A 27 7.63 -22.13 25.30
C VAL A 27 6.88 -21.12 24.42
N LEU A 28 6.72 -19.87 24.87
CA LEU A 28 6.05 -18.82 24.10
C LEU A 28 6.80 -18.49 22.80
N ALA A 29 8.13 -18.42 22.85
CA ALA A 29 8.98 -18.20 21.67
C ALA A 29 8.84 -19.35 20.66
N LEU A 30 8.82 -20.61 21.12
CA LEU A 30 8.61 -21.79 20.27
C LEU A 30 7.23 -21.79 19.62
N ILE A 31 6.18 -21.48 20.37
CA ILE A 31 4.81 -21.34 19.82
C ILE A 31 4.77 -20.23 18.76
N SER A 32 5.32 -19.06 19.07
CA SER A 32 5.36 -17.93 18.14
C SER A 32 6.15 -18.27 16.86
N LEU A 33 7.28 -18.95 17.00
CA LEU A 33 8.08 -19.38 15.85
C LEU A 33 7.36 -20.42 15.00
N SER A 34 6.68 -21.39 15.63
CA SER A 34 5.88 -22.40 14.92
C SER A 34 4.71 -21.77 14.16
N LEU A 35 4.00 -20.83 14.78
CA LEU A 35 2.93 -20.09 14.13
C LEU A 35 3.45 -19.25 12.97
N THR A 36 4.59 -18.59 13.16
CA THR A 36 5.26 -17.83 12.09
C THR A 36 5.62 -18.73 10.91
N ALA A 37 6.20 -19.91 11.17
CA ALA A 37 6.54 -20.87 10.12
C ALA A 37 5.30 -21.38 9.37
N LEU A 38 4.21 -21.67 10.08
CA LEU A 38 2.94 -22.09 9.49
C LEU A 38 2.30 -20.99 8.64
N LEU A 39 2.27 -19.76 9.15
CA LEU A 39 1.75 -18.61 8.40
C LEU A 39 2.57 -18.34 7.15
N TRP A 40 3.91 -18.41 7.27
CA TRP A 40 4.80 -18.20 6.13
C TRP A 40 4.65 -19.29 5.07
N LEU A 41 4.57 -20.58 5.48
CA LEU A 41 4.29 -21.69 4.57
C LEU A 41 2.93 -21.55 3.88
N ASN A 42 1.88 -21.22 4.65
CA ASN A 42 0.56 -21.00 4.09
C ASN A 42 0.54 -19.78 3.14
N GLY A 43 1.24 -18.69 3.50
CA GLY A 43 1.43 -17.52 2.64
C GLY A 43 2.18 -17.86 1.35
N LEU A 44 3.23 -18.69 1.43
CA LEU A 44 3.98 -19.15 0.27
C LEU A 44 3.09 -19.99 -0.67
N ILE A 45 2.35 -20.96 -0.13
CA ILE A 45 1.42 -21.79 -0.90
C ILE A 45 0.32 -20.91 -1.52
N ALA A 46 -0.23 -19.98 -0.75
CA ALA A 46 -1.24 -19.05 -1.25
C ALA A 46 -0.69 -18.11 -2.33
N SER A 47 0.57 -17.66 -2.23
CA SER A 47 1.20 -16.80 -3.23
C SER A 47 1.49 -17.53 -4.55
N LEU A 48 1.73 -18.83 -4.49
CA LEU A 48 1.86 -19.67 -5.70
C LEU A 48 0.53 -19.84 -6.44
N ASN A 49 -0.59 -19.76 -5.71
CA ASN A 49 -1.93 -19.95 -6.24
C ASN A 49 -2.71 -18.65 -6.47
N ARG A 50 -2.22 -17.50 -6.02
CA ARG A 50 -2.91 -16.21 -6.20
C ARG A 50 -2.28 -15.41 -7.33
N PRO A 51 -3.12 -14.83 -8.23
CA PRO A 51 -2.66 -13.78 -9.12
C PRO A 51 -2.10 -12.62 -8.27
N SER A 52 -0.98 -12.05 -8.72
CA SER A 52 -0.29 -11.02 -7.96
C SER A 52 -1.21 -9.81 -7.71
N VAL A 53 -1.29 -9.34 -6.46
CA VAL A 53 -1.99 -8.11 -6.05
C VAL A 53 -1.52 -6.88 -6.87
N GLY A 54 -0.34 -6.98 -7.49
CA GLY A 54 0.19 -5.98 -8.41
C GLY A 54 -0.66 -5.69 -9.64
N ASN A 55 -1.52 -6.64 -10.06
CA ASN A 55 -2.34 -6.43 -11.26
C ASN A 55 -3.49 -5.47 -11.03
N ASP A 56 -4.18 -5.54 -9.90
CA ASP A 56 -5.26 -4.61 -9.56
C ASP A 56 -4.74 -3.18 -9.39
N LEU A 57 -3.58 -3.03 -8.74
CA LEU A 57 -2.94 -1.73 -8.59
C LEU A 57 -2.51 -1.16 -9.95
N ASN A 58 -1.95 -2.00 -10.82
CA ASN A 58 -1.55 -1.62 -12.17
C ASN A 58 -2.76 -1.20 -13.01
N ARG A 59 -3.88 -1.95 -12.96
CA ARG A 59 -5.11 -1.58 -13.65
C ARG A 59 -5.65 -0.24 -13.17
N ARG A 60 -5.76 -0.03 -11.85
CA ARG A 60 -6.21 1.25 -11.28
C ARG A 60 -5.30 2.42 -11.64
N GLN A 61 -4.00 2.18 -11.71
CA GLN A 61 -3.05 3.20 -12.16
C GLN A 61 -3.24 3.52 -13.65
N LEU A 62 -3.50 2.52 -14.49
CA LEU A 62 -3.80 2.72 -15.91
C LEU A 62 -5.14 3.44 -16.10
N GLU A 63 -6.19 3.10 -15.36
CA GLU A 63 -7.48 3.82 -15.34
C GLU A 63 -7.29 5.30 -14.99
N LEU A 64 -6.51 5.58 -13.93
CA LEU A 64 -6.17 6.94 -13.53
C LEU A 64 -5.39 7.68 -14.62
N THR A 65 -4.48 7.00 -15.29
CA THR A 65 -3.67 7.53 -16.38
C THR A 65 -4.54 7.91 -17.59
N VAL A 66 -5.50 7.04 -17.94
CA VAL A 66 -6.45 7.29 -19.03
C VAL A 66 -7.39 8.46 -18.70
N LEU A 67 -7.87 8.55 -17.45
CA LEU A 67 -8.69 9.68 -16.99
C LEU A 67 -7.92 11.00 -17.01
N ALA A 68 -6.63 10.98 -16.66
CA ALA A 68 -5.78 12.15 -16.59
C ALA A 68 -5.30 12.62 -17.98
N GLU A 69 -5.32 11.74 -18.98
CA GLU A 69 -4.73 11.99 -20.31
C GLU A 69 -5.13 13.34 -20.94
N PRO A 70 -6.42 13.80 -20.90
CA PRO A 70 -6.83 15.05 -21.50
C PRO A 70 -6.18 16.29 -20.87
N GLN A 71 -5.79 16.22 -19.59
CA GLN A 71 -5.23 17.34 -18.82
C GLN A 71 -3.70 17.32 -18.76
N LEU A 72 -3.06 16.24 -19.21
CA LEU A 72 -1.61 16.14 -19.21
C LEU A 72 -1.01 17.00 -20.32
N SER A 73 -0.10 17.91 -19.95
CA SER A 73 0.66 18.69 -20.93
C SER A 73 1.51 17.80 -21.81
N GLY A 74 1.73 18.19 -23.10
CA GLY A 74 2.43 17.37 -24.07
C GLY A 74 3.84 16.91 -23.66
N ARG A 75 4.51 17.64 -22.73
CA ARG A 75 5.82 17.23 -22.19
C ARG A 75 5.74 16.18 -21.08
N LEU A 76 4.67 16.19 -20.29
CA LEU A 76 4.48 15.25 -19.19
C LEU A 76 3.77 13.97 -19.65
N LYS A 77 3.02 14.04 -20.75
CA LYS A 77 2.27 12.92 -21.30
C LYS A 77 3.14 11.65 -21.50
N PRO A 78 4.28 11.69 -22.22
CA PRO A 78 5.09 10.49 -22.43
C PRO A 78 5.74 9.95 -21.16
N LEU A 79 5.96 10.81 -20.14
CA LEU A 79 6.58 10.42 -18.87
C LEU A 79 5.58 9.79 -17.90
N LEU A 80 4.33 10.24 -17.91
CA LEU A 80 3.32 9.84 -16.92
C LEU A 80 2.30 8.84 -17.46
N SER A 81 1.96 8.92 -18.76
CA SER A 81 0.92 8.09 -19.37
C SER A 81 1.43 7.08 -20.40
N GLY A 82 2.73 7.07 -20.69
CA GLY A 82 3.24 6.26 -21.79
C GLY A 82 2.73 6.73 -23.16
N ASN A 83 2.97 5.92 -24.19
CA ASN A 83 2.58 6.30 -25.57
C ASN A 83 1.11 5.97 -25.89
N GLN A 84 0.53 4.95 -25.25
CA GLN A 84 -0.82 4.45 -25.58
C GLN A 84 -1.53 3.87 -24.32
N PRO A 85 -1.92 4.72 -23.35
CA PRO A 85 -2.46 4.23 -22.08
C PRO A 85 -3.76 3.44 -22.23
N GLN A 86 -4.60 3.76 -23.22
CA GLN A 86 -5.85 3.06 -23.50
C GLN A 86 -5.60 1.63 -23.98
N GLN A 87 -4.58 1.39 -24.81
CA GLN A 87 -4.23 0.05 -25.27
C GLN A 87 -3.58 -0.79 -24.14
N GLU A 88 -2.80 -0.17 -23.29
CA GLU A 88 -2.22 -0.82 -22.12
C GLU A 88 -3.31 -1.24 -21.14
N LEU A 89 -4.29 -0.37 -20.89
CA LEU A 89 -5.46 -0.69 -20.08
C LEU A 89 -6.26 -1.85 -20.70
N GLN A 90 -6.50 -1.82 -22.01
CA GLN A 90 -7.20 -2.91 -22.71
C GLN A 90 -6.50 -4.26 -22.51
N LYS A 91 -5.16 -4.29 -22.68
CA LYS A 91 -4.37 -5.51 -22.45
C LYS A 91 -4.45 -5.98 -21.01
N ALA A 92 -4.41 -5.06 -20.05
CA ALA A 92 -4.49 -5.40 -18.63
C ALA A 92 -5.84 -6.03 -18.28
N ILE A 93 -6.94 -5.45 -18.77
CA ILE A 93 -8.30 -5.96 -18.57
C ILE A 93 -8.49 -7.32 -19.29
N GLU A 94 -7.96 -7.48 -20.50
CA GLU A 94 -8.04 -8.74 -21.24
C GLU A 94 -7.27 -9.86 -20.56
N GLN A 95 -6.10 -9.56 -19.99
CA GLN A 95 -5.36 -10.51 -19.17
C GLN A 95 -6.10 -10.91 -17.89
N GLU A 96 -6.82 -9.99 -17.27
CA GLU A 96 -7.69 -10.27 -16.12
C GLU A 96 -8.85 -11.19 -16.52
N HIS A 97 -9.48 -10.91 -17.65
CA HIS A 97 -10.54 -11.74 -18.23
C HIS A 97 -10.08 -13.19 -18.51
N ILE A 98 -8.93 -13.36 -19.16
CA ILE A 98 -8.37 -14.68 -19.47
C ILE A 98 -8.10 -15.45 -18.17
N ARG A 99 -7.53 -14.80 -17.15
CA ARG A 99 -7.26 -15.45 -15.86
C ARG A 99 -8.52 -15.86 -15.12
N ALA A 100 -9.56 -15.00 -15.11
CA ALA A 100 -10.84 -15.34 -14.51
C ALA A 100 -11.43 -16.61 -15.17
N LEU A 101 -11.35 -16.70 -16.49
CA LEU A 101 -11.77 -17.90 -17.23
C LEU A 101 -10.95 -19.14 -16.89
N GLU A 102 -9.62 -19.03 -16.77
CA GLU A 102 -8.71 -20.12 -16.37
C GLU A 102 -8.99 -20.61 -14.95
N GLN A 103 -9.43 -19.72 -14.06
CA GLN A 103 -9.80 -20.05 -12.68
C GLN A 103 -11.25 -20.53 -12.53
N GLY A 104 -12.02 -20.53 -13.61
CA GLY A 104 -13.45 -20.88 -13.59
C GLY A 104 -14.30 -19.83 -12.84
N GLU A 105 -13.78 -18.62 -12.67
CA GLU A 105 -14.49 -17.51 -12.06
C GLU A 105 -15.30 -16.73 -13.11
N ALA A 106 -16.50 -16.29 -12.73
CA ALA A 106 -17.27 -15.41 -13.58
C ALA A 106 -16.61 -14.02 -13.63
N VAL A 107 -16.44 -13.50 -14.85
CA VAL A 107 -15.94 -12.13 -15.04
C VAL A 107 -16.93 -11.15 -14.44
N GLY A 108 -16.44 -10.21 -13.61
CA GLY A 108 -17.28 -9.20 -13.02
C GLY A 108 -18.00 -8.34 -14.08
N ALA A 109 -19.26 -8.01 -13.84
CA ALA A 109 -20.05 -7.21 -14.78
C ALA A 109 -19.47 -5.81 -14.99
N ASP A 110 -18.79 -5.26 -13.99
CA ASP A 110 -18.02 -4.01 -14.04
C ASP A 110 -16.86 -4.08 -15.04
N VAL A 111 -16.09 -5.17 -15.01
CA VAL A 111 -14.98 -5.43 -15.94
C VAL A 111 -15.51 -5.61 -17.37
N ALA A 112 -16.63 -6.32 -17.52
CA ALA A 112 -17.26 -6.54 -18.81
C ALA A 112 -17.76 -5.23 -19.44
N LEU A 113 -18.36 -4.33 -18.62
CA LEU A 113 -18.81 -3.03 -19.07
C LEU A 113 -17.64 -2.11 -19.44
N GLU A 114 -16.56 -2.14 -18.66
CA GLU A 114 -15.34 -1.38 -18.95
C GLU A 114 -14.70 -1.82 -20.28
N GLN A 115 -14.64 -3.13 -20.53
CA GLN A 115 -14.18 -3.68 -21.80
C GLN A 115 -15.05 -3.20 -22.97
N ALA A 116 -16.37 -3.18 -22.79
CA ALA A 116 -17.28 -2.75 -23.83
C ALA A 116 -17.13 -1.26 -24.15
N LEU A 117 -16.97 -0.40 -23.13
CA LEU A 117 -16.72 1.03 -23.31
C LEU A 117 -15.37 1.34 -23.94
N LEU A 118 -14.33 0.58 -23.60
CA LEU A 118 -13.04 0.65 -24.26
C LEU A 118 -13.13 0.24 -25.74
N ALA A 119 -13.80 -0.87 -26.00
CA ALA A 119 -14.02 -1.34 -27.38
C ALA A 119 -14.80 -0.32 -28.22
N GLN A 120 -15.73 0.42 -27.61
CA GLN A 120 -16.50 1.46 -28.33
C GLN A 120 -15.60 2.54 -28.95
N ARG A 121 -14.46 2.82 -28.34
CA ARG A 121 -13.47 3.79 -28.84
C ARG A 121 -12.50 3.23 -29.87
N ILE A 122 -12.30 1.92 -29.90
CA ILE A 122 -11.28 1.26 -30.72
C ILE A 122 -11.91 0.39 -31.82
N ALA A 123 -12.97 -0.37 -31.48
CA ALA A 123 -13.61 -1.35 -32.35
C ALA A 123 -15.14 -1.39 -32.07
N PRO A 124 -15.94 -0.49 -32.65
CA PRO A 124 -17.35 -0.30 -32.31
C PRO A 124 -18.24 -1.53 -32.55
N GLU A 125 -17.88 -2.38 -33.53
CA GLU A 125 -18.63 -3.64 -33.79
C GLU A 125 -18.47 -4.65 -32.63
N GLU A 126 -17.27 -4.74 -32.09
CA GLU A 126 -16.97 -5.59 -30.92
C GLU A 126 -17.69 -5.05 -29.67
N ALA A 127 -17.71 -3.73 -29.48
CA ALA A 127 -18.41 -3.09 -28.39
C ALA A 127 -19.90 -3.44 -28.38
N THR A 128 -20.54 -3.40 -29.54
CA THR A 128 -21.97 -3.74 -29.66
C THR A 128 -22.24 -5.18 -29.24
N ARG A 129 -21.38 -6.13 -29.66
CA ARG A 129 -21.52 -7.53 -29.25
C ARG A 129 -21.36 -7.71 -27.73
N ARG A 130 -20.38 -7.07 -27.13
CA ARG A 130 -20.11 -7.13 -25.67
C ARG A 130 -21.24 -6.50 -24.87
N LEU A 131 -21.74 -5.33 -25.31
CA LEU A 131 -22.87 -4.66 -24.69
C LEU A 131 -24.15 -5.51 -24.77
N THR A 132 -24.41 -6.17 -25.90
CA THR A 132 -25.56 -7.06 -26.07
C THR A 132 -25.49 -8.23 -25.09
N ALA A 133 -24.34 -8.90 -24.99
CA ALA A 133 -24.17 -10.00 -24.06
C ALA A 133 -24.30 -9.56 -22.57
N LEU A 134 -23.85 -8.34 -22.24
CA LEU A 134 -23.98 -7.79 -20.91
C LEU A 134 -25.44 -7.37 -20.61
N ALA A 135 -26.16 -6.85 -21.59
CA ALA A 135 -27.57 -6.42 -21.46
C ALA A 135 -28.54 -7.57 -21.13
N GLU A 136 -28.16 -8.81 -21.45
CA GLU A 136 -28.92 -10.03 -21.09
C GLU A 136 -28.77 -10.42 -19.61
N GLN A 137 -27.78 -9.87 -18.91
CA GLN A 137 -27.55 -10.12 -17.49
C GLN A 137 -28.47 -9.25 -16.61
N THR A 138 -28.37 -9.43 -15.30
CA THR A 138 -29.06 -8.62 -14.29
C THR A 138 -28.03 -7.79 -13.54
N GLY A 139 -28.37 -6.54 -13.23
CA GLY A 139 -27.51 -5.63 -12.47
C GLY A 139 -27.47 -4.24 -13.08
N VAL A 140 -26.79 -3.35 -12.39
CA VAL A 140 -26.64 -1.93 -12.79
C VAL A 140 -25.88 -1.82 -14.11
N GLU A 141 -24.82 -2.60 -14.27
CA GLU A 141 -23.98 -2.63 -15.48
C GLU A 141 -24.77 -3.08 -16.69
N ALA A 142 -25.69 -4.03 -16.51
CA ALA A 142 -26.58 -4.50 -17.57
C ALA A 142 -27.62 -3.42 -17.95
N GLU A 143 -28.11 -2.63 -17.00
CA GLU A 143 -28.99 -1.48 -17.28
C GLU A 143 -28.27 -0.41 -18.06
N VAL A 144 -27.04 -0.09 -17.68
CA VAL A 144 -26.18 0.84 -18.44
C VAL A 144 -25.88 0.30 -19.84
N ALA A 145 -25.62 -1.00 -20.00
CA ALA A 145 -25.37 -1.62 -21.29
C ALA A 145 -26.60 -1.54 -22.20
N ARG A 146 -27.80 -1.83 -21.68
CA ARG A 146 -29.07 -1.66 -22.42
C ARG A 146 -29.27 -0.21 -22.86
N ALA A 147 -28.97 0.69 -21.94
CA ALA A 147 -29.06 2.12 -22.22
C ALA A 147 -28.08 2.58 -23.30
N LEU A 148 -26.88 2.00 -23.38
CA LEU A 148 -25.89 2.30 -24.42
C LEU A 148 -26.26 1.73 -25.79
N LEU A 149 -27.00 0.61 -25.83
CA LEU A 149 -27.52 0.03 -27.08
C LEU A 149 -28.70 0.82 -27.67
N GLU A 150 -29.46 1.51 -26.83
CA GLU A 150 -30.52 2.39 -27.27
C GLU A 150 -29.93 3.70 -27.81
N THR A 151 -30.55 4.29 -28.84
CA THR A 151 -30.05 5.51 -29.50
C THR A 151 -29.90 6.68 -28.50
N PRO A 152 -28.70 7.26 -28.34
CA PRO A 152 -28.41 8.24 -27.27
C PRO A 152 -29.15 9.57 -27.37
N SER A 153 -29.85 9.86 -28.48
CA SER A 153 -30.36 11.18 -28.82
C SER A 153 -31.59 11.69 -28.00
N LYS A 154 -32.03 10.96 -26.97
CA LYS A 154 -33.30 11.32 -26.26
C LYS A 154 -33.22 11.40 -24.74
N ARG A 155 -32.06 11.23 -24.12
CA ARG A 155 -31.96 11.23 -22.66
C ARG A 155 -31.63 12.61 -22.10
N ASN A 156 -32.34 13.01 -21.07
CA ASN A 156 -32.02 14.22 -20.33
C ASN A 156 -30.88 13.95 -19.35
N ALA A 157 -30.11 14.98 -19.00
CA ALA A 157 -28.97 14.89 -18.08
C ALA A 157 -29.32 14.20 -16.75
N ASP A 158 -30.51 14.45 -16.21
CA ASP A 158 -30.99 13.87 -14.95
C ASP A 158 -31.17 12.34 -15.06
N GLN A 159 -31.73 11.86 -16.17
CA GLN A 159 -31.88 10.41 -16.43
C GLN A 159 -30.53 9.69 -16.55
N VAL A 160 -29.57 10.34 -17.18
CA VAL A 160 -28.19 9.79 -17.26
C VAL A 160 -27.58 9.71 -15.87
N GLN A 161 -27.74 10.75 -15.04
CA GLN A 161 -27.19 10.77 -13.68
C GLN A 161 -27.87 9.72 -12.80
N GLU A 162 -29.17 9.52 -12.90
CA GLU A 162 -29.90 8.49 -12.16
C GLU A 162 -29.39 7.08 -12.53
N LEU A 163 -29.18 6.81 -13.81
CA LEU A 163 -28.70 5.53 -14.33
C LEU A 163 -27.28 5.19 -13.87
N ILE A 164 -26.39 6.18 -13.84
CA ILE A 164 -24.98 5.98 -13.42
C ILE A 164 -24.76 6.19 -11.92
N ALA A 165 -25.78 6.65 -11.16
CA ALA A 165 -25.63 6.90 -9.73
C ALA A 165 -25.15 5.69 -8.90
N PRO A 166 -25.59 4.45 -9.19
CA PRO A 166 -25.15 3.25 -8.49
C PRO A 166 -23.70 2.84 -8.81
N LEU A 167 -23.13 3.33 -9.94
CA LEU A 167 -21.73 3.02 -10.30
C LEU A 167 -20.74 3.69 -9.34
N PRO A 168 -19.54 3.11 -9.11
CA PRO A 168 -18.53 3.65 -8.22
C PRO A 168 -18.20 5.12 -8.54
N GLN A 169 -18.24 5.98 -7.54
CA GLN A 169 -17.99 7.41 -7.72
C GLN A 169 -16.51 7.66 -8.07
N GLY A 170 -16.28 8.49 -9.11
CA GLY A 170 -14.95 8.90 -9.51
C GLY A 170 -14.14 7.87 -10.30
N GLY A 171 -14.69 6.69 -10.57
CA GLY A 171 -14.05 5.67 -11.42
C GLY A 171 -14.20 5.94 -12.91
N LEU A 172 -13.31 5.36 -13.71
CA LEU A 172 -13.29 5.42 -15.18
C LEU A 172 -14.63 4.97 -15.77
N LEU A 173 -15.19 3.89 -15.21
CA LEU A 173 -16.44 3.29 -15.65
C LEU A 173 -17.60 4.28 -15.62
N ARG A 174 -17.76 5.03 -14.52
CA ARG A 174 -18.83 6.04 -14.39
C ARG A 174 -18.66 7.19 -15.36
N VAL A 175 -17.43 7.68 -15.50
CA VAL A 175 -17.10 8.80 -16.38
C VAL A 175 -17.37 8.45 -17.85
N TRP A 176 -16.91 7.28 -18.27
CA TRP A 176 -17.10 6.84 -19.63
C TRP A 176 -18.55 6.45 -19.95
N SER A 177 -19.24 5.82 -18.99
CA SER A 177 -20.68 5.58 -19.15
C SER A 177 -21.48 6.87 -19.31
N CYS A 178 -21.15 7.89 -18.51
CA CYS A 178 -21.80 9.21 -18.63
C CYS A 178 -21.54 9.87 -20.00
N ASP A 179 -20.28 9.85 -20.45
CA ASP A 179 -19.87 10.39 -21.75
C ASP A 179 -20.57 9.66 -22.91
N ALA A 180 -20.55 8.34 -22.89
CA ALA A 180 -21.15 7.47 -23.91
C ALA A 180 -22.68 7.60 -23.97
N LEU A 181 -23.34 7.87 -22.83
CA LEU A 181 -24.79 8.12 -22.75
C LEU A 181 -25.19 9.54 -23.16
N GLY A 182 -24.23 10.41 -23.53
CA GLY A 182 -24.49 11.77 -23.98
C GLY A 182 -24.78 12.76 -22.84
N GLY A 183 -24.32 12.47 -21.62
CA GLY A 183 -24.51 13.34 -20.45
C GLY A 183 -23.86 14.73 -20.56
N GLY A 184 -22.93 14.93 -21.48
CA GLY A 184 -22.30 16.23 -21.79
C GLY A 184 -21.69 16.90 -20.56
N SER A 185 -22.06 18.15 -20.30
CA SER A 185 -21.52 18.94 -19.19
C SER A 185 -21.88 18.39 -17.79
N SER A 186 -22.93 17.58 -17.68
CA SER A 186 -23.34 16.97 -16.41
C SER A 186 -22.36 15.87 -15.92
N CYS A 187 -21.49 15.36 -16.82
CA CYS A 187 -20.51 14.35 -16.49
C CYS A 187 -19.27 14.88 -15.73
N GLU A 188 -19.14 16.21 -15.59
CA GLU A 188 -18.00 16.88 -14.94
C GLU A 188 -16.60 16.33 -15.39
N LEU A 189 -16.51 15.90 -16.65
CA LEU A 189 -15.33 15.22 -17.22
C LEU A 189 -14.04 16.00 -16.97
N GLU A 190 -14.07 17.31 -17.20
CA GLU A 190 -12.91 18.17 -17.06
C GLU A 190 -12.41 18.23 -15.61
N ARG A 191 -13.32 18.35 -14.66
CA ARG A 191 -13.00 18.41 -13.22
C ARG A 191 -12.49 17.07 -12.68
N ILE A 192 -13.01 15.95 -13.21
CA ILE A 192 -12.55 14.61 -12.85
C ILE A 192 -11.17 14.36 -13.47
N ALA A 193 -10.95 14.74 -14.72
CA ALA A 193 -9.66 14.62 -15.38
C ALA A 193 -8.56 15.48 -14.71
N GLU A 194 -8.90 16.68 -14.25
CA GLU A 194 -7.97 17.53 -13.50
C GLU A 194 -7.55 16.90 -12.18
N ARG A 195 -8.53 16.36 -11.42
CA ARG A 195 -8.24 15.62 -10.17
C ARG A 195 -7.42 14.37 -10.42
N ALA A 196 -7.75 13.61 -11.47
CA ALA A 196 -7.00 12.42 -11.86
C ALA A 196 -5.56 12.77 -12.25
N ALA A 197 -5.34 13.86 -12.98
CA ALA A 197 -4.02 14.35 -13.34
C ALA A 197 -3.21 14.75 -12.09
N LEU A 198 -3.82 15.46 -11.14
CA LEU A 198 -3.17 15.81 -9.88
C LEU A 198 -2.79 14.56 -9.08
N GLN A 199 -3.71 13.59 -8.96
CA GLN A 199 -3.45 12.32 -8.27
C GLN A 199 -2.34 11.52 -8.94
N LEU A 200 -2.34 11.43 -10.28
CA LEU A 200 -1.31 10.73 -11.04
C LEU A 200 0.07 11.37 -10.83
N VAL A 201 0.16 12.68 -10.89
CA VAL A 201 1.41 13.42 -10.61
C VAL A 201 1.87 13.14 -9.19
N LEU A 202 0.97 13.18 -8.21
CA LEU A 202 1.31 13.00 -6.81
C LEU A 202 1.77 11.57 -6.52
N VAL A 203 1.09 10.57 -7.08
CA VAL A 203 1.43 9.14 -6.91
C VAL A 203 2.74 8.78 -7.62
N THR A 204 3.04 9.42 -8.76
CA THR A 204 4.24 9.09 -9.54
C THR A 204 5.45 9.93 -9.12
N VAL A 205 5.28 11.24 -8.98
CA VAL A 205 6.41 12.17 -8.75
C VAL A 205 6.86 12.14 -7.29
N LEU A 206 5.94 12.03 -6.32
CA LEU A 206 6.29 12.08 -4.90
C LEU A 206 7.21 10.91 -4.47
N PRO A 207 6.92 9.64 -4.76
CA PRO A 207 7.81 8.54 -4.42
C PRO A 207 9.18 8.67 -5.09
N PHE A 208 9.20 9.09 -6.37
CA PHE A 208 10.44 9.30 -7.10
C PHE A 208 11.29 10.44 -6.51
N ALA A 209 10.66 11.56 -6.14
CA ALA A 209 11.34 12.67 -5.48
C ALA A 209 11.90 12.27 -4.12
N LEU A 210 11.13 11.49 -3.32
CA LEU A 210 11.59 10.95 -2.05
C LEU A 210 12.77 9.98 -2.22
N LEU A 211 12.74 9.15 -3.26
CA LEU A 211 13.81 8.22 -3.59
C LEU A 211 15.09 8.98 -3.99
N LEU A 212 15.00 10.01 -4.81
CA LEU A 212 16.13 10.87 -5.18
C LEU A 212 16.71 11.60 -3.98
N LEU A 213 15.85 12.16 -3.13
CA LEU A 213 16.25 12.84 -1.89
C LEU A 213 16.92 11.85 -0.93
N GLY A 214 16.36 10.65 -0.80
CA GLY A 214 16.93 9.56 -0.02
C GLY A 214 18.31 9.13 -0.52
N SER A 215 18.45 8.94 -1.82
CA SER A 215 19.71 8.60 -2.47
C SER A 215 20.77 9.70 -2.27
N ALA A 216 20.40 10.95 -2.44
CA ALA A 216 21.29 12.09 -2.23
C ALA A 216 21.76 12.19 -0.77
N THR A 217 20.85 11.97 0.19
CA THR A 217 21.21 11.96 1.63
C THR A 217 22.11 10.78 1.97
N LEU A 218 21.86 9.59 1.43
CA LEU A 218 22.69 8.41 1.63
C LEU A 218 24.10 8.63 1.09
N VAL A 219 24.24 9.09 -0.15
CA VAL A 219 25.55 9.37 -0.79
C VAL A 219 26.32 10.43 -0.01
N ARG A 220 25.64 11.50 0.43
CA ARG A 220 26.25 12.55 1.25
C ARG A 220 26.81 12.00 2.56
N GLU A 221 26.06 11.14 3.27
CA GLU A 221 26.52 10.56 4.53
C GLU A 221 27.71 9.60 4.31
N LEU A 222 27.65 8.74 3.30
CA LEU A 222 28.75 7.87 2.93
C LEU A 222 30.01 8.67 2.59
N TRP A 223 29.87 9.77 1.85
CA TRP A 223 31.00 10.64 1.51
C TRP A 223 31.58 11.34 2.75
N MET A 224 30.74 11.81 3.67
CA MET A 224 31.22 12.40 4.93
C MET A 224 31.97 11.37 5.79
N GLN A 225 31.48 10.13 5.85
CA GLN A 225 32.18 9.04 6.53
C GLN A 225 33.53 8.76 5.88
N TRP A 226 33.58 8.72 4.55
CA TRP A 226 34.82 8.47 3.81
C TRP A 226 35.87 9.57 4.01
N ARG A 227 35.45 10.81 4.24
CA ARG A 227 36.32 11.95 4.57
C ARG A 227 36.75 12.00 6.05
N GLY A 228 36.45 10.97 6.82
CA GLY A 228 36.85 10.89 8.24
C GLY A 228 36.07 11.88 9.14
N LYS A 229 35.05 12.56 8.62
CA LYS A 229 34.10 13.35 9.44
C LYS A 229 33.07 12.43 10.04
N THR A 230 33.50 11.53 10.92
CA THR A 230 32.57 10.67 11.66
C THR A 230 31.71 11.56 12.55
N MET A 231 30.40 11.63 12.25
CA MET A 231 29.45 11.98 13.31
C MET A 231 29.70 10.96 14.42
N ARG A 232 30.04 11.43 15.61
CA ARG A 232 30.04 10.58 16.81
C ARG A 232 28.61 10.08 16.95
N ALA A 233 28.37 8.90 16.35
CA ALA A 233 27.10 8.22 16.62
C ALA A 233 27.01 8.09 18.14
N PRO A 234 25.92 8.53 18.78
CA PRO A 234 25.75 8.24 20.18
C PRO A 234 25.89 6.75 20.36
N VAL A 235 26.69 6.31 21.31
CA VAL A 235 26.81 4.89 21.66
C VAL A 235 25.40 4.47 22.11
N LEU A 236 24.68 3.83 21.20
CA LEU A 236 23.36 3.26 21.51
C LEU A 236 23.65 2.07 22.44
N GLN A 237 23.49 2.31 23.73
CA GLN A 237 23.39 1.21 24.69
C GLN A 237 22.01 0.59 24.49
N GLY A 238 21.95 -0.44 23.64
CA GLY A 238 20.74 -1.23 23.47
C GLY A 238 20.45 -2.05 24.73
N PRO A 239 19.18 -2.38 25.01
CA PRO A 239 18.87 -3.32 26.07
C PRO A 239 19.52 -4.66 25.79
N GLU A 240 20.05 -5.31 26.82
CA GLU A 240 20.59 -6.66 26.72
C GLU A 240 19.44 -7.66 26.51
N LEU A 241 19.10 -7.93 25.25
CA LEU A 241 18.06 -8.89 24.86
C LEU A 241 18.71 -10.26 24.59
N ASN A 242 18.21 -11.28 25.22
CA ASN A 242 18.55 -12.66 24.91
C ASN A 242 17.96 -13.09 23.56
N GLY A 243 18.55 -14.09 22.88
CA GLY A 243 18.01 -14.60 21.62
C GLY A 243 16.52 -14.98 21.68
N VAL A 244 16.05 -15.50 22.83
CA VAL A 244 14.62 -15.79 23.07
C VAL A 244 13.78 -14.52 23.10
N ASP A 245 14.28 -13.42 23.68
CA ASP A 245 13.57 -12.13 23.71
C ASP A 245 13.49 -11.53 22.28
N VAL A 246 14.52 -11.72 21.46
CA VAL A 246 14.52 -11.30 20.04
C VAL A 246 13.50 -12.11 19.24
N VAL A 247 13.43 -13.44 19.44
CA VAL A 247 12.41 -14.28 18.80
C VAL A 247 11.00 -13.86 19.22
N LEU A 248 10.78 -13.60 20.51
CA LEU A 248 9.49 -13.11 20.99
C LEU A 248 9.13 -11.74 20.38
N LEU A 249 10.10 -10.85 20.22
CA LEU A 249 9.87 -9.54 19.63
C LEU A 249 9.48 -9.65 18.16
N ILE A 250 10.20 -10.47 17.39
CA ILE A 250 9.98 -10.61 15.95
C ILE A 250 8.79 -11.54 15.69
N ALA A 251 8.87 -12.80 16.09
CA ALA A 251 7.83 -13.77 15.80
C ALA A 251 6.53 -13.49 16.60
N GLY A 252 6.63 -13.13 17.86
CA GLY A 252 5.46 -12.79 18.68
C GLY A 252 4.87 -11.43 18.33
N GLY A 253 5.71 -10.40 18.21
CA GLY A 253 5.26 -9.02 18.01
C GLY A 253 4.80 -8.73 16.59
N PHE A 254 5.66 -8.95 15.61
CA PHE A 254 5.30 -8.64 14.22
C PHE A 254 4.35 -9.66 13.64
N VAL A 255 4.62 -10.96 13.80
CA VAL A 255 3.85 -11.98 13.10
C VAL A 255 2.57 -12.33 13.87
N VAL A 256 2.69 -12.80 15.14
CA VAL A 256 1.49 -13.25 15.87
C VAL A 256 0.56 -12.08 16.19
N VAL A 257 1.06 -10.98 16.75
CA VAL A 257 0.21 -9.84 17.08
C VAL A 257 -0.17 -9.05 15.83
N GLY A 258 0.76 -8.78 14.94
CA GLY A 258 0.52 -7.96 13.75
C GLY A 258 -0.28 -8.67 12.67
N GLU A 259 0.14 -9.85 12.24
CA GLU A 259 -0.47 -10.53 11.09
C GLU A 259 -1.59 -11.49 11.45
N LEU A 260 -1.62 -12.02 12.67
CA LEU A 260 -2.68 -12.95 13.10
C LEU A 260 -3.76 -12.24 13.94
N LEU A 261 -3.37 -11.61 15.06
CA LEU A 261 -4.35 -11.01 15.98
C LEU A 261 -4.96 -9.73 15.43
N SER A 262 -4.20 -8.93 14.68
CA SER A 262 -4.69 -7.66 14.12
C SER A 262 -5.85 -7.87 13.13
N PRO A 263 -5.75 -8.70 12.09
CA PRO A 263 -6.89 -8.95 11.20
C PRO A 263 -8.05 -9.71 11.88
N LEU A 264 -7.77 -10.58 12.86
CA LEU A 264 -8.81 -11.33 13.55
C LEU A 264 -9.63 -10.50 14.55
N LEU A 265 -9.00 -9.55 15.23
CA LEU A 265 -9.65 -8.79 16.31
C LEU A 265 -9.87 -7.32 15.91
N VAL A 266 -8.84 -6.66 15.36
CA VAL A 266 -8.89 -5.23 15.08
C VAL A 266 -9.71 -4.94 13.83
N ALA A 267 -9.56 -5.72 12.76
CA ALA A 267 -10.29 -5.47 11.51
C ALA A 267 -11.81 -5.58 11.68
N PRO A 268 -12.41 -6.63 12.29
CA PRO A 268 -13.86 -6.70 12.48
C PRO A 268 -14.38 -5.64 13.45
N LEU A 269 -13.63 -5.35 14.52
CA LEU A 269 -14.01 -4.29 15.46
C LEU A 269 -14.02 -2.92 14.77
N LEU A 270 -12.98 -2.62 13.99
CA LEU A 270 -12.87 -1.37 13.27
C LEU A 270 -13.97 -1.24 12.21
N THR A 271 -14.25 -2.31 11.48
CA THR A 271 -15.34 -2.35 10.49
C THR A 271 -16.71 -2.08 11.16
N ALA A 272 -16.97 -2.67 12.31
CA ALA A 272 -18.19 -2.42 13.07
C ALA A 272 -18.31 -0.95 13.51
N VAL A 273 -17.23 -0.35 14.01
CA VAL A 273 -17.19 1.06 14.41
C VAL A 273 -17.37 1.99 13.22
N LEU A 274 -16.67 1.77 12.11
CA LEU A 274 -16.75 2.62 10.93
C LEU A 274 -18.12 2.53 10.23
N ASN A 275 -18.75 1.35 10.25
CA ASN A 275 -20.12 1.20 9.76
C ASN A 275 -21.11 1.95 10.65
N GLY A 276 -20.93 1.92 11.98
CA GLY A 276 -21.74 2.70 12.92
C GLY A 276 -21.61 4.22 12.74
N LEU A 277 -20.46 4.68 12.24
CA LEU A 277 -20.19 6.09 11.92
C LEU A 277 -20.61 6.48 10.49
N ALA A 278 -21.20 5.55 9.72
CA ALA A 278 -21.58 5.74 8.32
C ALA A 278 -20.44 6.26 7.41
N VAL A 279 -19.20 5.84 7.70
CA VAL A 279 -18.04 6.21 6.88
C VAL A 279 -18.07 5.42 5.57
N VAL A 280 -18.06 6.14 4.45
CA VAL A 280 -18.16 5.57 3.09
C VAL A 280 -16.76 5.25 2.55
N SER A 281 -16.64 4.18 1.72
CA SER A 281 -15.46 3.95 0.87
C SER A 281 -15.23 5.15 -0.07
N PRO A 282 -13.98 5.59 -0.34
CA PRO A 282 -12.71 4.96 -0.03
C PRO A 282 -12.10 5.35 1.34
N LEU A 283 -12.71 6.30 2.06
CA LEU A 283 -12.17 6.77 3.35
C LEU A 283 -12.13 5.64 4.39
N ARG A 284 -13.17 4.80 4.43
CA ARG A 284 -13.23 3.63 5.31
C ARG A 284 -12.04 2.70 5.09
N ASP A 285 -11.75 2.39 3.83
CA ASP A 285 -10.67 1.47 3.47
C ASP A 285 -9.31 2.05 3.84
N GLY A 286 -9.10 3.35 3.60
CA GLY A 286 -7.91 4.07 4.01
C GLY A 286 -7.69 4.07 5.52
N ILE A 287 -8.73 4.35 6.31
CA ILE A 287 -8.65 4.31 7.78
C ILE A 287 -8.33 2.88 8.26
N THR A 288 -8.98 1.88 7.66
CA THR A 288 -8.74 0.47 8.01
C THR A 288 -7.27 0.08 7.80
N VAL A 289 -6.71 0.42 6.64
CA VAL A 289 -5.30 0.16 6.33
C VAL A 289 -4.37 0.86 7.33
N VAL A 290 -4.58 2.14 7.60
CA VAL A 290 -3.75 2.90 8.56
C VAL A 290 -3.83 2.29 9.96
N CYS A 291 -5.02 1.94 10.44
CA CYS A 291 -5.19 1.34 11.76
C CYS A 291 -4.54 -0.04 11.87
N LEU A 292 -4.62 -0.87 10.82
CA LEU A 292 -3.95 -2.17 10.79
C LEU A 292 -2.42 -2.01 10.83
N TYR A 293 -1.85 -1.07 10.06
CA TYR A 293 -0.41 -0.77 10.12
C TYR A 293 0.03 -0.23 11.48
N LEU A 294 -0.76 0.64 12.11
CA LEU A 294 -0.47 1.12 13.46
C LEU A 294 -0.47 -0.03 14.47
N THR A 295 -1.40 -0.98 14.35
CA THR A 295 -1.46 -2.17 15.22
C THR A 295 -0.27 -3.09 14.97
N LEU A 296 0.12 -3.29 13.71
CA LEU A 296 1.32 -4.05 13.33
C LEU A 296 2.58 -3.45 13.99
N MET A 297 2.72 -2.14 14.01
CA MET A 297 3.85 -1.46 14.65
C MET A 297 3.74 -1.43 16.18
N ALA A 298 2.52 -1.37 16.74
CA ALA A 298 2.30 -1.35 18.16
C ALA A 298 2.63 -2.68 18.85
N GLY A 299 2.42 -3.82 18.17
CA GLY A 299 2.67 -5.16 18.70
C GLY A 299 4.11 -5.34 19.21
N PRO A 300 5.14 -5.18 18.38
CA PRO A 300 6.54 -5.26 18.81
C PRO A 300 6.90 -4.27 19.92
N LEU A 301 6.37 -3.03 19.84
CA LEU A 301 6.62 -2.00 20.87
C LEU A 301 6.04 -2.41 22.22
N LEU A 302 4.85 -3.02 22.24
CA LEU A 302 4.22 -3.51 23.45
C LEU A 302 5.01 -4.66 24.07
N ILE A 303 5.45 -5.63 23.26
CA ILE A 303 6.31 -6.73 23.72
C ILE A 303 7.64 -6.19 24.24
N LEU A 304 8.27 -5.27 23.51
CA LEU A 304 9.49 -4.62 23.96
C LEU A 304 9.30 -3.89 25.30
N ALA A 305 8.21 -3.14 25.45
CA ALA A 305 7.87 -2.48 26.70
C ALA A 305 7.71 -3.46 27.87
N LEU A 306 7.05 -4.61 27.62
CA LEU A 306 6.88 -5.68 28.62
C LEU A 306 8.20 -6.34 28.99
N LEU A 307 9.10 -6.55 28.03
CA LEU A 307 10.43 -7.13 28.27
C LEU A 307 11.29 -6.15 29.07
N LEU A 308 11.27 -4.86 28.74
CA LEU A 308 12.07 -3.84 29.40
C LEU A 308 11.56 -3.48 30.79
N LYS A 309 10.26 -3.61 31.07
CA LYS A 309 9.68 -3.36 32.40
C LYS A 309 10.31 -4.25 33.50
N ARG A 310 10.92 -5.36 33.14
CA ARG A 310 11.60 -6.29 34.07
C ARG A 310 13.08 -5.98 34.25
N GLN A 311 13.66 -5.07 33.47
CA GLN A 311 15.05 -4.66 33.62
C GLN A 311 15.08 -3.38 34.47
N GLU A 312 15.91 -3.37 35.52
CA GLU A 312 15.98 -2.25 36.49
C GLU A 312 16.31 -0.89 35.86
N ASN A 313 16.95 -0.90 34.69
CA ASN A 313 17.33 0.31 33.91
C ASN A 313 16.60 0.48 32.58
N GLY A 314 15.61 -0.40 32.30
CA GLY A 314 14.98 -0.50 30.99
C GLY A 314 13.67 0.24 30.85
N VAL A 315 13.66 1.57 31.02
CA VAL A 315 12.44 2.35 30.79
C VAL A 315 12.46 2.91 29.35
N LEU A 316 11.49 2.45 28.53
CA LEU A 316 11.18 3.13 27.27
C LEU A 316 10.65 4.53 27.61
N GLN A 317 11.45 5.54 27.35
CA GLN A 317 11.04 6.94 27.50
C GLN A 317 10.18 7.34 26.29
N PHE A 318 8.89 7.02 26.34
CA PHE A 318 7.94 7.47 25.34
C PHE A 318 7.58 8.94 25.61
N ARG A 319 8.03 9.84 24.74
CA ARG A 319 7.59 11.26 24.76
C ARG A 319 6.56 11.46 23.65
N TRP A 320 5.33 11.81 24.02
CA TRP A 320 4.24 12.13 23.07
C TRP A 320 4.55 13.31 22.14
N ARG A 321 5.49 14.17 22.54
CA ARG A 321 6.00 15.27 21.73
C ARG A 321 7.50 15.05 21.54
N PRO A 322 7.90 14.30 20.50
CA PRO A 322 9.31 14.11 20.23
C PRO A 322 9.96 15.47 19.94
N PRO A 323 11.15 15.74 20.47
CA PRO A 323 11.87 16.96 20.13
C PRO A 323 12.16 16.99 18.63
N LEU A 324 12.10 18.16 18.01
CA LEU A 324 12.33 18.36 16.57
C LEU A 324 13.59 17.65 16.04
N PRO A 325 14.73 17.63 16.75
CA PRO A 325 15.92 16.89 16.33
C PRO A 325 15.69 15.37 16.18
N SER A 326 14.89 14.76 17.05
CA SER A 326 14.57 13.33 16.97
C SER A 326 13.69 13.02 15.76
N LEU A 327 12.73 13.89 15.46
CA LEU A 327 11.90 13.77 14.27
C LEU A 327 12.73 13.93 12.98
N GLN A 328 13.64 14.90 12.95
CA GLN A 328 14.57 15.09 11.84
C GLN A 328 15.50 13.88 11.65
N ALA A 329 16.02 13.31 12.74
CA ALA A 329 16.85 12.11 12.69
C ALA A 329 16.06 10.89 12.15
N ALA A 330 14.82 10.73 12.61
CA ALA A 330 13.93 9.66 12.12
C ALA A 330 13.58 9.83 10.64
N ALA A 331 13.22 11.05 10.22
CA ALA A 331 12.94 11.36 8.81
C ALA A 331 14.16 11.13 7.93
N LYS A 332 15.35 11.54 8.37
CA LYS A 332 16.61 11.29 7.67
C LYS A 332 16.89 9.79 7.56
N GLY A 333 16.74 9.04 8.65
CA GLY A 333 16.92 7.59 8.64
C GLY A 333 15.94 6.91 7.67
N PHE A 334 14.68 7.29 7.69
CA PHE A 334 13.66 6.79 6.75
C PHE A 334 14.04 7.06 5.30
N LEU A 335 14.42 8.30 4.97
CA LEU A 335 14.84 8.66 3.62
C LEU A 335 16.06 7.86 3.14
N MET A 336 17.03 7.58 4.03
CA MET A 336 18.22 6.80 3.67
C MET A 336 17.91 5.30 3.43
N VAL A 337 16.88 4.77 4.05
CA VAL A 337 16.47 3.37 3.88
C VAL A 337 15.68 3.16 2.58
N LEU A 338 14.93 4.16 2.11
CA LEU A 338 14.10 4.06 0.90
C LEU A 338 14.86 3.54 -0.34
N PRO A 339 16.03 4.09 -0.73
CA PRO A 339 16.75 3.59 -1.91
C PRO A 339 17.26 2.17 -1.73
N LEU A 340 17.60 1.75 -0.50
CA LEU A 340 18.04 0.39 -0.22
C LEU A 340 16.88 -0.61 -0.37
N VAL A 341 15.71 -0.28 0.17
CA VAL A 341 14.50 -1.10 0.03
C VAL A 341 14.07 -1.20 -1.43
N SER A 342 14.11 -0.07 -2.17
CA SER A 342 13.79 -0.05 -3.60
C SER A 342 14.75 -0.90 -4.42
N LEU A 343 16.05 -0.87 -4.10
CA LEU A 343 17.06 -1.71 -4.76
C LEU A 343 16.82 -3.20 -4.50
N VAL A 344 16.51 -3.57 -3.26
CA VAL A 344 16.19 -4.97 -2.91
C VAL A 344 14.93 -5.43 -3.62
N GLY A 345 13.87 -4.60 -3.64
CA GLY A 345 12.65 -4.91 -4.37
C GLY A 345 12.89 -5.08 -5.87
N TRP A 346 13.71 -4.21 -6.46
CA TRP A 346 14.09 -4.33 -7.87
C TRP A 346 14.87 -5.63 -8.16
N LEU A 347 15.81 -6.00 -7.29
CA LEU A 347 16.55 -7.26 -7.42
C LEU A 347 15.62 -8.48 -7.34
N GLN A 348 14.64 -8.47 -6.43
CA GLN A 348 13.67 -9.57 -6.31
C GLN A 348 12.79 -9.76 -7.54
N THR A 349 12.51 -8.68 -8.29
CA THR A 349 11.70 -8.78 -9.52
C THR A 349 12.50 -9.22 -10.75
N HIS A 350 13.84 -9.17 -10.68
CA HIS A 350 14.73 -9.48 -11.83
C HIS A 350 15.58 -10.74 -11.62
N LEU A 351 15.54 -11.34 -10.44
CA LEU A 351 16.11 -12.64 -10.12
C LEU A 351 15.05 -13.74 -10.11
#